data_852cce98e861e9d1b1da38db3e3bc2ec
#
_entry.id   852cce98e861e9d1b1da38db3e3bc2ec
#
_cell.length_a   1.000
_cell.length_b   1.000
_cell.length_c   1.000
_cell.angle_alpha   90.00
_cell.angle_beta   90.00
_cell.angle_gamma   90.00
#
_symmetry.space_group_name_H-M   'P 1'
#
loop_
_entity.id
_entity.type
_entity.pdbx_description
1 polymer ?
#
loop_
_entity_poly.entity_id
_entity_poly.type
_entity_poly.pdbx_seq_one_letter_code
_entity_poly.pdbx_strand_id
1 'polypeptide(L)'
;MSESAKIEAPKGPLRRLYAWMMENAQGPHAWWALAAFAFAEASFFPIPPDVMVLPMMLARRERALLVGAWCAFWSVMGGMLGYAIGALFWKTLGVWLIGVLHIPLSEVMALRAKYAAHAYLIVVQGLTPVPYKLVTISAGLANVPFVAFMAYSAVTRSLRFVLLEGALVYLFGEQAQALIERYMEAVLIVFLLLVIAGFIVLRYL
;
A
#
# COMPACT_ATOMS: atom_id res chain seq x y z
N MET A 1 31.46 32.88 13.81
CA MET A 1 30.90 32.94 12.44
C MET A 1 30.50 31.53 12.07
N SER A 2 29.23 31.23 12.20
CA SER A 2 28.67 29.89 11.95
C SER A 2 28.33 29.80 10.46
N GLU A 3 29.04 28.94 9.76
CA GLU A 3 28.80 28.61 8.36
C GLU A 3 27.53 27.76 8.30
N SER A 4 26.42 28.41 8.00
CA SER A 4 25.15 27.76 7.74
C SER A 4 25.32 26.84 6.54
N ALA A 5 25.42 25.53 6.80
CA ALA A 5 25.39 24.51 5.76
C ALA A 5 24.15 24.77 4.88
N LYS A 6 24.38 25.29 3.66
CA LYS A 6 23.36 25.36 2.60
C LYS A 6 22.98 23.92 2.28
N ILE A 7 21.84 23.47 2.80
CA ILE A 7 21.20 22.26 2.36
C ILE A 7 20.87 22.47 0.87
N GLU A 8 21.63 21.82 -0.01
CA GLU A 8 21.37 21.85 -1.45
C GLU A 8 19.94 21.40 -1.70
N ALA A 9 19.19 22.21 -2.45
CA ALA A 9 17.81 21.88 -2.82
C ALA A 9 17.77 20.52 -3.53
N PRO A 10 16.88 19.61 -3.15
CA PRO A 10 16.85 18.26 -3.67
C PRO A 10 16.65 18.25 -5.20
N LYS A 11 17.58 17.61 -5.91
CA LYS A 11 17.55 17.50 -7.38
C LYS A 11 16.57 16.37 -7.77
N GLY A 12 15.46 16.75 -8.43
CA GLY A 12 14.45 15.82 -8.95
C GLY A 12 13.03 16.07 -8.42
N PRO A 13 12.00 15.79 -9.22
CA PRO A 13 10.61 16.12 -8.86
C PRO A 13 10.15 15.31 -7.61
N LEU A 14 10.54 14.06 -7.46
CA LEU A 14 10.22 13.23 -6.30
C LEU A 14 10.89 13.73 -5.01
N ARG A 15 12.16 14.17 -5.09
CA ARG A 15 12.86 14.74 -3.94
C ARG A 15 12.29 16.09 -3.51
N ARG A 16 11.85 16.91 -4.47
CA ARG A 16 11.16 18.19 -4.16
C ARG A 16 9.82 17.93 -3.48
N LEU A 17 9.05 16.96 -3.98
CA LEU A 17 7.80 16.53 -3.35
C LEU A 17 8.04 16.05 -1.92
N TYR A 18 9.03 15.20 -1.71
CA TYR A 18 9.42 14.70 -0.39
C TYR A 18 9.83 15.84 0.55
N ALA A 19 10.69 16.77 0.11
CA ALA A 19 11.09 17.92 0.91
C ALA A 19 9.89 18.82 1.27
N TRP A 20 9.01 19.08 0.30
CA TRP A 20 7.76 19.81 0.55
C TRP A 20 6.86 19.11 1.57
N MET A 21 6.76 17.78 1.47
CA MET A 21 5.98 16.96 2.42
C MET A 21 6.57 17.04 3.83
N MET A 22 7.90 16.96 3.96
CA MET A 22 8.60 17.09 5.26
C MET A 22 8.38 18.48 5.88
N GLU A 23 8.52 19.54 5.10
CA GLU A 23 8.28 20.92 5.55
C GLU A 23 6.83 21.15 5.98
N ASN A 24 5.88 20.50 5.30
CA ASN A 24 4.45 20.68 5.55
C ASN A 24 3.85 19.58 6.45
N ALA A 25 4.64 18.58 6.88
CA ALA A 25 4.16 17.45 7.68
C ALA A 25 3.48 17.82 9.01
N GLN A 26 3.73 19.03 9.51
CA GLN A 26 3.12 19.55 10.74
C GLN A 26 1.92 20.49 10.49
N GLY A 27 1.70 20.88 9.24
CA GLY A 27 0.64 21.81 8.85
C GLY A 27 -0.76 21.17 8.81
N PRO A 28 -1.83 22.00 8.82
CA PRO A 28 -3.21 21.51 8.74
C PRO A 28 -3.51 20.77 7.44
N HIS A 29 -2.82 21.10 6.36
CA HIS A 29 -2.98 20.46 5.05
C HIS A 29 -2.33 19.07 4.95
N ALA A 30 -1.38 18.74 5.85
CA ALA A 30 -0.68 17.46 5.84
C ALA A 30 -1.65 16.28 6.02
N TRP A 31 -2.68 16.43 6.85
CA TRP A 31 -3.68 15.40 7.07
C TRP A 31 -4.48 15.06 5.81
N TRP A 32 -4.87 16.08 5.06
CA TRP A 32 -5.59 15.90 3.80
C TRP A 32 -4.69 15.40 2.68
N ALA A 33 -3.43 15.84 2.64
CA ALA A 33 -2.44 15.31 1.71
C ALA A 33 -2.20 13.82 1.99
N LEU A 34 -2.00 13.43 3.24
CA LEU A 34 -1.88 12.01 3.65
C LEU A 34 -3.13 11.21 3.26
N ALA A 35 -4.33 11.77 3.49
CA ALA A 35 -5.59 11.14 3.08
C ALA A 35 -5.62 10.87 1.58
N ALA A 36 -5.29 11.88 0.77
CA ALA A 36 -5.27 11.76 -0.69
C ALA A 36 -4.22 10.73 -1.17
N PHE A 37 -3.02 10.73 -0.58
CA PHE A 37 -1.98 9.76 -0.91
C PHE A 37 -2.39 8.34 -0.53
N ALA A 38 -2.89 8.12 0.69
CA ALA A 38 -3.31 6.80 1.16
C ALA A 38 -4.47 6.25 0.32
N PHE A 39 -5.42 7.10 -0.04
CA PHE A 39 -6.53 6.75 -0.92
C PHE A 39 -6.06 6.39 -2.33
N ALA A 40 -5.22 7.24 -2.94
CA ALA A 40 -4.74 7.03 -4.30
C ALA A 40 -3.83 5.79 -4.42
N GLU A 41 -2.92 5.56 -3.45
CA GLU A 41 -2.05 4.38 -3.41
C GLU A 41 -2.86 3.08 -3.37
N ALA A 42 -3.87 3.01 -2.54
CA ALA A 42 -4.70 1.83 -2.41
C ALA A 42 -5.57 1.55 -3.64
N SER A 43 -5.71 2.52 -4.55
CA SER A 43 -6.53 2.42 -5.77
C SER A 43 -5.68 2.18 -7.02
N PHE A 44 -4.81 3.13 -7.37
CA PHE A 44 -4.11 3.15 -8.67
C PHE A 44 -2.71 3.79 -8.63
N PHE A 45 -2.38 4.58 -7.61
CA PHE A 45 -1.17 5.39 -7.58
C PHE A 45 0.04 4.58 -7.08
N PRO A 46 1.26 4.72 -7.69
CA PRO A 46 2.38 3.85 -7.37
C PRO A 46 3.22 4.26 -6.17
N ILE A 47 3.02 5.47 -5.60
CA ILE A 47 3.85 5.98 -4.52
C ILE A 47 3.27 5.54 -3.17
N PRO A 48 4.08 4.87 -2.30
CA PRO A 48 3.64 4.45 -0.97
C PRO A 48 3.32 5.66 -0.07
N PRO A 49 2.29 5.60 0.79
CA PRO A 49 1.97 6.66 1.73
C PRO A 49 3.01 6.79 2.85
N ASP A 50 3.87 5.78 3.05
CA ASP A 50 4.96 5.75 4.02
C ASP A 50 5.86 7.00 3.91
N VAL A 51 6.02 7.54 2.70
CA VAL A 51 6.76 8.78 2.42
C VAL A 51 6.22 9.97 3.22
N MET A 52 4.92 9.99 3.54
CA MET A 52 4.30 11.01 4.40
C MET A 52 4.02 10.53 5.82
N VAL A 53 3.60 9.29 5.97
CA VAL A 53 3.22 8.70 7.26
C VAL A 53 4.37 8.81 8.26
N LEU A 54 5.55 8.32 7.89
CA LEU A 54 6.71 8.29 8.79
C LEU A 54 7.16 9.70 9.23
N PRO A 55 7.36 10.68 8.34
CA PRO A 55 7.66 12.05 8.74
C PRO A 55 6.62 12.68 9.66
N MET A 56 5.34 12.46 9.39
CA MET A 56 4.26 12.98 10.23
C MET A 56 4.25 12.34 11.62
N MET A 57 4.50 11.03 11.71
CA MET A 57 4.59 10.31 12.97
C MET A 57 5.80 10.76 13.80
N LEU A 58 6.96 10.94 13.15
CA LEU A 58 8.19 11.38 13.80
C LEU A 58 8.12 12.82 14.27
N ALA A 59 7.49 13.70 13.50
CA ALA A 59 7.30 15.11 13.85
C ALA A 59 6.45 15.31 15.11
N ARG A 60 5.50 14.38 15.38
CA ARG A 60 4.65 14.37 16.58
C ARG A 60 4.40 12.94 17.03
N ARG A 61 5.40 12.40 17.70
CA ARG A 61 5.43 11.01 18.19
C ARG A 61 4.19 10.63 18.99
N GLU A 62 3.67 11.53 19.82
CA GLU A 62 2.47 11.32 20.61
C GLU A 62 1.20 11.12 19.75
N ARG A 63 1.23 11.52 18.49
CA ARG A 63 0.13 11.34 17.52
C ARG A 63 0.37 10.22 16.50
N ALA A 64 1.45 9.47 16.65
CA ALA A 64 1.82 8.42 15.67
C ALA A 64 0.68 7.42 15.43
N LEU A 65 0.02 6.94 16.47
CA LEU A 65 -1.12 6.04 16.35
C LEU A 65 -2.30 6.67 15.61
N LEU A 66 -2.55 7.97 15.84
CA LEU A 66 -3.62 8.70 15.17
C LEU A 66 -3.32 8.93 13.69
N VAL A 67 -2.06 9.25 13.35
CA VAL A 67 -1.61 9.35 11.96
C VAL A 67 -1.77 8.02 11.25
N GLY A 68 -1.38 6.92 11.89
CA GLY A 68 -1.56 5.56 11.39
C GLY A 68 -3.04 5.21 11.16
N ALA A 69 -3.91 5.52 12.12
CA ALA A 69 -5.35 5.28 12.00
C ALA A 69 -5.98 6.09 10.85
N TRP A 70 -5.58 7.34 10.69
CA TRP A 70 -6.02 8.20 9.60
C TRP A 70 -5.58 7.65 8.23
N CYS A 71 -4.31 7.25 8.11
CA CYS A 71 -3.79 6.62 6.91
C CYS A 71 -4.52 5.30 6.60
N ALA A 72 -4.71 4.43 7.60
CA ALA A 72 -5.43 3.17 7.46
C ALA A 72 -6.86 3.40 6.95
N PHE A 73 -7.59 4.34 7.54
CA PHE A 73 -8.95 4.67 7.14
C PHE A 73 -9.03 5.07 5.65
N TRP A 74 -8.22 6.04 5.24
CA TRP A 74 -8.22 6.52 3.85
C TRP A 74 -7.69 5.49 2.86
N SER A 75 -6.76 4.62 3.29
CA SER A 75 -6.30 3.50 2.49
C SER A 75 -7.40 2.46 2.26
N VAL A 76 -8.25 2.18 3.27
CA VAL A 76 -9.42 1.31 3.11
C VAL A 76 -10.44 1.94 2.15
N MET A 77 -10.69 3.25 2.28
CA MET A 77 -11.56 3.98 1.36
C MET A 77 -11.04 3.95 -0.09
N GLY A 78 -9.72 4.12 -0.28
CA GLY A 78 -9.10 3.93 -1.59
C GLY A 78 -9.19 2.49 -2.08
N GLY A 79 -9.09 1.51 -1.18
CA GLY A 79 -9.28 0.10 -1.49
C GLY A 79 -10.67 -0.21 -2.06
N MET A 80 -11.71 0.51 -1.63
CA MET A 80 -13.06 0.38 -2.23
C MET A 80 -13.05 0.77 -3.71
N LEU A 81 -12.33 1.84 -4.06
CA LEU A 81 -12.18 2.24 -5.45
C LEU A 81 -11.37 1.20 -6.23
N GLY A 82 -10.28 0.68 -5.68
CA GLY A 82 -9.50 -0.40 -6.29
C GLY A 82 -10.35 -1.66 -6.53
N TYR A 83 -11.18 -2.04 -5.55
CA TYR A 83 -12.14 -3.13 -5.69
C TYR A 83 -13.16 -2.85 -6.81
N ALA A 84 -13.72 -1.65 -6.86
CA ALA A 84 -14.68 -1.26 -7.92
C ALA A 84 -14.02 -1.31 -9.31
N ILE A 85 -12.76 -0.87 -9.44
CA ILE A 85 -11.97 -0.96 -10.67
C ILE A 85 -11.85 -2.44 -11.10
N GLY A 86 -11.48 -3.34 -10.19
CA GLY A 86 -11.37 -4.77 -10.48
C GLY A 86 -12.68 -5.41 -10.89
N ALA A 87 -13.77 -5.10 -10.19
CA ALA A 87 -15.10 -5.61 -10.48
C ALA A 87 -15.64 -5.09 -11.84
N LEU A 88 -15.37 -3.82 -12.15
CA LEU A 88 -15.75 -3.22 -13.43
C LEU A 88 -14.92 -3.80 -14.58
N PHE A 89 -13.61 -3.93 -14.38
CA PHE A 89 -12.71 -4.55 -15.38
C PHE A 89 -13.20 -5.94 -15.77
N TRP A 90 -13.59 -6.77 -14.80
CA TRP A 90 -14.12 -8.10 -15.07
C TRP A 90 -15.36 -8.05 -15.98
N LYS A 91 -16.30 -7.16 -15.67
CA LYS A 91 -17.57 -7.05 -16.41
C LYS A 91 -17.40 -6.50 -17.84
N THR A 92 -16.39 -5.65 -18.07
CA THR A 92 -16.18 -4.95 -19.34
C THR A 92 -15.16 -5.66 -20.24
N LEU A 93 -13.92 -5.78 -19.77
CA LEU A 93 -12.79 -6.27 -20.55
C LEU A 93 -12.37 -7.69 -20.17
N GLY A 94 -12.60 -8.12 -18.93
CA GLY A 94 -12.10 -9.40 -18.44
C GLY A 94 -12.63 -10.58 -19.22
N VAL A 95 -13.93 -10.67 -19.45
CA VAL A 95 -14.57 -11.76 -20.20
C VAL A 95 -14.14 -11.75 -21.66
N TRP A 96 -14.04 -10.57 -22.28
CA TRP A 96 -13.56 -10.42 -23.65
C TRP A 96 -12.12 -10.88 -23.79
N LEU A 97 -11.23 -10.47 -22.88
CA LEU A 97 -9.81 -10.84 -22.91
C LEU A 97 -9.61 -12.35 -22.76
N ILE A 98 -10.36 -13.00 -21.88
CA ILE A 98 -10.37 -14.46 -21.70
C ILE A 98 -10.73 -15.16 -23.02
N GLY A 99 -11.76 -14.66 -23.72
CA GLY A 99 -12.15 -15.17 -25.03
C GLY A 99 -11.03 -15.04 -26.08
N VAL A 100 -10.35 -13.89 -26.14
CA VAL A 100 -9.22 -13.65 -27.05
C VAL A 100 -8.02 -14.57 -26.74
N LEU A 101 -7.73 -14.79 -25.46
CA LEU A 101 -6.63 -15.64 -25.02
C LEU A 101 -6.96 -17.14 -25.03
N HIS A 102 -8.18 -17.53 -25.44
CA HIS A 102 -8.68 -18.91 -25.47
C HIS A 102 -8.55 -19.65 -24.13
N ILE A 103 -8.64 -18.91 -22.99
CA ILE A 103 -8.59 -19.50 -21.66
C ILE A 103 -9.99 -20.05 -21.33
N PRO A 104 -10.12 -21.30 -20.85
CA PRO A 104 -11.41 -21.84 -20.44
C PRO A 104 -12.06 -21.00 -19.34
N LEU A 105 -13.25 -20.47 -19.59
CA LEU A 105 -13.97 -19.65 -18.63
C LEU A 105 -14.20 -20.39 -17.30
N SER A 106 -14.40 -21.72 -17.35
CA SER A 106 -14.57 -22.57 -16.19
C SER A 106 -13.37 -22.54 -15.23
N GLU A 107 -12.15 -22.52 -15.76
CA GLU A 107 -10.92 -22.45 -14.96
C GLU A 107 -10.81 -21.10 -14.26
N VAL A 108 -11.09 -20.01 -14.98
CA VAL A 108 -11.06 -18.66 -14.42
C VAL A 108 -12.15 -18.51 -13.34
N MET A 109 -13.34 -19.03 -13.57
CA MET A 109 -14.42 -19.01 -12.57
C MET A 109 -14.09 -19.86 -11.34
N ALA A 110 -13.44 -21.01 -11.51
CA ALA A 110 -12.96 -21.82 -10.39
C ALA A 110 -11.88 -21.08 -9.57
N LEU A 111 -10.94 -20.41 -10.23
CA LEU A 111 -9.91 -19.60 -9.56
C LEU A 111 -10.53 -18.43 -8.78
N ARG A 112 -11.49 -17.72 -9.39
CA ARG A 112 -12.25 -16.65 -8.73
C ARG A 112 -12.98 -17.15 -7.49
N ALA A 113 -13.67 -18.28 -7.59
CA ALA A 113 -14.39 -18.90 -6.48
C ALA A 113 -13.43 -19.29 -5.34
N LYS A 114 -12.27 -19.88 -5.67
CA LYS A 114 -11.23 -20.19 -4.67
C LYS A 114 -10.73 -18.93 -3.96
N TYR A 115 -10.43 -17.86 -4.69
CA TYR A 115 -9.96 -16.62 -4.08
C TYR A 115 -11.05 -15.98 -3.20
N ALA A 116 -12.29 -15.97 -3.65
CA ALA A 116 -13.41 -15.46 -2.88
C ALA A 116 -13.66 -16.26 -1.59
N ALA A 117 -13.53 -17.59 -1.65
CA ALA A 117 -13.66 -18.46 -0.48
C ALA A 117 -12.53 -18.28 0.55
N HIS A 118 -11.36 -17.81 0.10
CA HIS A 118 -10.18 -17.60 0.95
C HIS A 118 -9.89 -16.10 1.14
N ALA A 119 -10.94 -15.29 1.35
CA ALA A 119 -10.83 -13.83 1.48
C ALA A 119 -9.86 -13.39 2.61
N TYR A 120 -9.56 -14.24 3.61
CA TYR A 120 -8.54 -13.99 4.63
C TYR A 120 -7.13 -13.80 4.03
N LEU A 121 -6.88 -14.29 2.81
CA LEU A 121 -5.62 -14.05 2.10
C LEU A 121 -5.35 -12.56 1.86
N ILE A 122 -6.37 -11.72 1.89
CA ILE A 122 -6.23 -10.26 1.86
C ILE A 122 -5.35 -9.77 3.02
N VAL A 123 -5.52 -10.36 4.22
CA VAL A 123 -4.70 -10.01 5.40
C VAL A 123 -3.25 -10.43 5.18
N VAL A 124 -3.04 -11.65 4.73
CA VAL A 124 -1.69 -12.17 4.48
C VAL A 124 -0.98 -11.35 3.40
N GLN A 125 -1.65 -11.14 2.26
CA GLN A 125 -1.09 -10.37 1.14
C GLN A 125 -0.81 -8.92 1.51
N GLY A 126 -1.69 -8.28 2.26
CA GLY A 126 -1.55 -6.89 2.65
C GLY A 126 -0.47 -6.62 3.71
N LEU A 127 0.01 -7.67 4.41
CA LEU A 127 1.18 -7.62 5.30
C LEU A 127 2.50 -7.94 4.57
N THR A 128 2.40 -8.48 3.36
CA THR A 128 3.57 -8.73 2.51
C THR A 128 3.95 -7.46 1.73
N PRO A 129 5.15 -7.40 1.12
CA PRO A 129 5.55 -6.27 0.28
C PRO A 129 4.78 -6.17 -1.06
N VAL A 130 3.75 -6.99 -1.27
CA VAL A 130 2.85 -6.89 -2.43
C VAL A 130 2.10 -5.55 -2.37
N PRO A 131 2.12 -4.75 -3.46
CA PRO A 131 1.39 -3.49 -3.51
C PRO A 131 -0.11 -3.72 -3.24
N TYR A 132 -0.65 -3.02 -2.25
CA TYR A 132 -2.02 -3.24 -1.77
C TYR A 132 -3.09 -3.02 -2.86
N LYS A 133 -2.85 -2.11 -3.81
CA LYS A 133 -3.73 -1.92 -4.98
C LYS A 133 -3.92 -3.20 -5.80
N LEU A 134 -2.91 -4.07 -5.89
CA LEU A 134 -3.06 -5.35 -6.57
C LEU A 134 -4.02 -6.26 -5.82
N VAL A 135 -3.96 -6.24 -4.50
CA VAL A 135 -4.89 -7.00 -3.63
C VAL A 135 -6.32 -6.49 -3.80
N THR A 136 -6.52 -5.16 -3.78
CA THR A 136 -7.86 -4.54 -3.90
C THR A 136 -8.49 -4.81 -5.26
N ILE A 137 -7.72 -4.61 -6.35
CA ILE A 137 -8.18 -4.88 -7.72
C ILE A 137 -8.46 -6.37 -7.92
N SER A 138 -7.57 -7.26 -7.44
CA SER A 138 -7.77 -8.71 -7.53
C SER A 138 -8.99 -9.18 -6.75
N ALA A 139 -9.25 -8.61 -5.57
CA ALA A 139 -10.43 -8.92 -4.78
C ALA A 139 -11.74 -8.55 -5.52
N GLY A 140 -11.75 -7.37 -6.15
CA GLY A 140 -12.86 -6.94 -7.00
C GLY A 140 -13.05 -7.83 -8.23
N LEU A 141 -11.96 -8.14 -8.92
CA LEU A 141 -11.94 -9.04 -10.07
C LEU A 141 -12.46 -10.44 -9.69
N ALA A 142 -12.07 -10.96 -8.54
CA ALA A 142 -12.52 -12.25 -8.02
C ALA A 142 -13.95 -12.22 -7.47
N ASN A 143 -14.55 -11.04 -7.34
CA ASN A 143 -15.88 -10.84 -6.73
C ASN A 143 -15.94 -11.36 -5.29
N VAL A 144 -14.90 -11.10 -4.50
CA VAL A 144 -14.89 -11.37 -3.06
C VAL A 144 -16.08 -10.66 -2.40
N PRO A 145 -16.80 -11.27 -1.45
CA PRO A 145 -17.89 -10.57 -0.77
C PRO A 145 -17.41 -9.23 -0.18
N PHE A 146 -18.05 -8.12 -0.59
CA PHE A 146 -17.58 -6.76 -0.31
C PHE A 146 -17.39 -6.50 1.19
N VAL A 147 -18.31 -6.99 2.03
CA VAL A 147 -18.20 -6.83 3.49
C VAL A 147 -16.97 -7.56 4.05
N ALA A 148 -16.70 -8.77 3.57
CA ALA A 148 -15.49 -9.51 3.96
C ALA A 148 -14.22 -8.79 3.48
N PHE A 149 -14.20 -8.29 2.24
CA PHE A 149 -13.12 -7.47 1.72
C PHE A 149 -12.85 -6.26 2.60
N MET A 150 -13.89 -5.50 2.97
CA MET A 150 -13.76 -4.33 3.83
C MET A 150 -13.22 -4.68 5.21
N ALA A 151 -13.73 -5.75 5.83
CA ALA A 151 -13.28 -6.19 7.16
C ALA A 151 -11.80 -6.59 7.15
N TYR A 152 -11.39 -7.43 6.21
CA TYR A 152 -9.99 -7.86 6.09
C TYR A 152 -9.06 -6.71 5.70
N SER A 153 -9.51 -5.80 4.84
CA SER A 153 -8.79 -4.57 4.49
C SER A 153 -8.58 -3.68 5.71
N ALA A 154 -9.61 -3.45 6.51
CA ALA A 154 -9.52 -2.65 7.72
C ALA A 154 -8.52 -3.28 8.72
N VAL A 155 -8.59 -4.59 8.94
CA VAL A 155 -7.63 -5.32 9.79
C VAL A 155 -6.20 -5.15 9.28
N THR A 156 -5.98 -5.44 8.00
CA THR A 156 -4.64 -5.38 7.38
C THR A 156 -4.02 -3.98 7.46
N ARG A 157 -4.79 -2.95 7.08
CA ARG A 157 -4.28 -1.58 7.06
C ARG A 157 -4.07 -1.04 8.47
N SER A 158 -4.93 -1.43 9.44
CA SER A 158 -4.72 -1.10 10.85
C SER A 158 -3.47 -1.80 11.42
N LEU A 159 -3.28 -3.08 11.14
CA LEU A 159 -2.07 -3.80 11.55
C LEU A 159 -0.82 -3.13 10.99
N ARG A 160 -0.82 -2.74 9.71
CA ARG A 160 0.34 -2.10 9.10
C ARG A 160 0.59 -0.70 9.66
N PHE A 161 -0.36 0.22 9.53
CA PHE A 161 -0.12 1.64 9.83
C PHE A 161 -0.25 1.99 11.31
N VAL A 162 -1.15 1.33 12.05
CA VAL A 162 -1.34 1.64 13.47
C VAL A 162 -0.39 0.81 14.32
N LEU A 163 -0.38 -0.51 14.10
CA LEU A 163 0.38 -1.40 14.98
C LEU A 163 1.87 -1.44 14.60
N LEU A 164 2.20 -1.75 13.34
CA LEU A 164 3.61 -1.88 12.95
C LEU A 164 4.31 -0.52 12.89
N GLU A 165 3.78 0.45 12.16
CA GLU A 165 4.45 1.74 12.00
C GLU A 165 4.17 2.67 13.18
N GLY A 166 2.89 2.87 13.52
CA GLY A 166 2.48 3.82 14.55
C GLY A 166 2.99 3.44 15.94
N ALA A 167 2.86 2.17 16.35
CA ALA A 167 3.34 1.72 17.65
C ALA A 167 4.87 1.71 17.72
N LEU A 168 5.57 1.31 16.64
CA LEU A 168 7.02 1.37 16.60
C LEU A 168 7.54 2.81 16.75
N VAL A 169 6.99 3.76 16.02
CA VAL A 169 7.37 5.17 16.15
C VAL A 169 6.96 5.72 17.51
N TYR A 170 5.78 5.36 18.02
CA TYR A 170 5.34 5.78 19.35
C TYR A 170 6.27 5.31 20.46
N LEU A 171 6.76 4.06 20.39
CA LEU A 171 7.61 3.47 21.43
C LEU A 171 9.10 3.85 21.28
N PHE A 172 9.62 3.85 20.05
CA PHE A 172 11.06 3.95 19.78
C PHE A 172 11.49 5.26 19.11
N GLY A 173 10.56 6.09 18.59
CA GLY A 173 10.87 7.40 18.00
C GLY A 173 11.88 7.31 16.85
N GLU A 174 12.94 8.11 16.93
CA GLU A 174 14.00 8.17 15.88
C GLU A 174 14.73 6.85 15.67
N GLN A 175 14.82 6.00 16.70
CA GLN A 175 15.42 4.67 16.57
C GLN A 175 14.58 3.75 15.65
N ALA A 176 13.27 3.92 15.64
CA ALA A 176 12.39 3.22 14.72
C ALA A 176 12.63 3.64 13.27
N GLN A 177 12.89 4.91 13.02
CA GLN A 177 13.24 5.41 11.68
C GLN A 177 14.50 4.73 11.15
N ALA A 178 15.57 4.72 11.92
CA ALA A 178 16.84 4.09 11.54
C ALA A 178 16.66 2.58 11.27
N LEU A 179 15.80 1.91 12.04
CA LEU A 179 15.49 0.50 11.86
C LEU A 179 14.69 0.26 10.56
N ILE A 180 13.65 1.06 10.32
CA ILE A 180 12.80 0.97 9.13
C ILE A 180 13.63 1.26 7.88
N GLU A 181 14.43 2.33 7.87
CA GLU A 181 15.29 2.69 6.74
C GLU A 181 16.32 1.60 6.43
N ARG A 182 16.94 1.03 7.47
CA ARG A 182 17.95 -0.04 7.32
C ARG A 182 17.37 -1.34 6.74
N TYR A 183 16.15 -1.70 7.13
CA TYR A 183 15.55 -2.95 6.68
C TYR A 183 14.69 -2.78 5.42
N MET A 184 14.24 -1.57 5.09
CA MET A 184 13.40 -1.32 3.92
C MET A 184 14.12 -1.66 2.61
N GLU A 185 15.43 -1.34 2.49
CA GLU A 185 16.24 -1.75 1.33
C GLU A 185 16.38 -3.27 1.24
N ALA A 186 16.65 -3.93 2.36
CA ALA A 186 16.78 -5.40 2.40
C ALA A 186 15.43 -6.08 2.05
N VAL A 187 14.31 -5.58 2.56
CA VAL A 187 12.97 -6.10 2.25
C VAL A 187 12.64 -5.90 0.77
N LEU A 188 12.98 -4.75 0.19
CA LEU A 188 12.78 -4.49 -1.24
C LEU A 188 13.62 -5.42 -2.11
N ILE A 189 14.88 -5.66 -1.74
CA ILE A 189 15.79 -6.58 -2.47
C ILE A 189 15.24 -8.01 -2.39
N VAL A 190 14.88 -8.48 -1.20
CA VAL A 190 14.31 -9.82 -1.02
C VAL A 190 13.01 -9.97 -1.80
N PHE A 191 12.14 -8.96 -1.77
CA PHE A 191 10.91 -8.97 -2.57
C PHE A 191 11.18 -9.04 -4.07
N LEU A 192 12.11 -8.23 -4.58
CA LEU A 192 12.50 -8.25 -5.98
C LEU A 192 13.05 -9.64 -6.38
N LEU A 193 13.89 -10.24 -5.54
CA LEU A 193 14.43 -11.58 -5.75
C LEU A 193 13.31 -12.64 -5.76
N LEU A 194 12.33 -12.55 -4.88
CA LEU A 194 11.18 -13.46 -4.84
C LEU A 194 10.29 -13.31 -6.09
N VAL A 195 10.08 -12.08 -6.57
CA VAL A 195 9.33 -11.82 -7.82
C VAL A 195 10.08 -12.40 -9.01
N ILE A 196 11.40 -12.18 -9.10
CA ILE A 196 12.23 -12.74 -10.17
C ILE A 196 12.23 -14.27 -10.10
N ALA A 197 12.40 -14.85 -8.91
CA ALA A 197 12.36 -16.29 -8.72
C ALA A 197 10.99 -16.88 -9.11
N GLY A 198 9.89 -16.22 -8.72
CA GLY A 198 8.54 -16.60 -9.13
C GLY A 198 8.34 -16.57 -10.64
N PHE A 199 8.86 -15.55 -11.33
CA PHE A 199 8.83 -15.47 -12.80
C PHE A 199 9.66 -16.57 -13.47
N ILE A 200 10.84 -16.88 -12.89
CA ILE A 200 11.70 -17.95 -13.40
C ILE A 200 11.01 -19.31 -13.25
N VAL A 201 10.44 -19.59 -12.07
CA VAL A 201 9.70 -20.85 -11.82
C VAL A 201 8.52 -21.01 -12.77
N LEU A 202 7.72 -19.94 -12.99
CA LEU A 202 6.60 -19.96 -13.95
C LEU A 202 7.02 -20.17 -15.40
N ARG A 203 8.26 -19.83 -15.76
CA ARG A 203 8.80 -20.04 -17.13
C ARG A 203 9.29 -21.47 -17.35
N TYR A 204 9.60 -22.21 -16.28
CA TYR A 204 10.14 -23.58 -16.37
C TYR A 204 9.13 -24.66 -15.92
N LEU A 205 7.93 -24.26 -15.48
CA LEU A 205 6.74 -25.11 -15.27
C LEU A 205 5.80 -25.04 -16.49
#